data_acc6286f4490d13c0896697c3dee5890
#
_entry.id   acc6286f4490d13c0896697c3dee5890
#
_cell.length_a   1.000
_cell.length_b   1.000
_cell.length_c   1.000
_cell.angle_alpha   90.00
_cell.angle_beta   90.00
_cell.angle_gamma   90.00
#
_symmetry.space_group_name_H-M   'P 1'
#
loop_
_entity.id
_entity.type
_entity.pdbx_description
1 polymer ?
#
loop_
_entity_poly.entity_id
_entity_poly.type
_entity_poly.pdbx_seq_one_letter_code
_entity_poly.pdbx_strand_id
1 'polypeptide(L)'
;MRSERDKMLAGELYDPLDRELVVAREKARNLCQALNATREAEQEERRRIVRELFGAGGETVWMQPPFFCDYGSNIRLGERVFFNFNCVVLDVCQVTIGDYTMFGPAVQVYTATHPMNAELRRTQEFSKPIEIGSDVWIGGGAIICPGVRIGSRSVIGAGSVVTRDIADGVFAAGNPCRMIREILE
;
A
#
# COMPACT_ATOMS: atom_id res chain seq x y z
N MET A 1 -5.40 -27.16 -10.80
CA MET A 1 -5.02 -25.88 -11.47
C MET A 1 -4.93 -24.81 -10.38
N ARG A 2 -3.95 -23.91 -10.39
CA ARG A 2 -3.88 -22.81 -9.40
C ARG A 2 -5.00 -21.82 -9.70
N SER A 3 -5.61 -21.27 -8.65
CA SER A 3 -6.63 -20.22 -8.78
C SER A 3 -6.03 -18.91 -9.31
N GLU A 4 -6.85 -18.03 -9.88
CA GLU A 4 -6.39 -16.69 -10.29
C GLU A 4 -5.89 -15.88 -9.10
N ARG A 5 -6.47 -16.10 -7.92
CA ARG A 5 -5.97 -15.52 -6.66
C ARG A 5 -4.56 -16.02 -6.31
N ASP A 6 -4.29 -17.32 -6.43
CA ASP A 6 -2.94 -17.85 -6.16
C ASP A 6 -1.90 -17.29 -7.12
N LYS A 7 -2.25 -17.13 -8.41
CA LYS A 7 -1.39 -16.50 -9.41
C LYS A 7 -1.13 -15.03 -9.06
N MET A 8 -2.18 -14.27 -8.74
CA MET A 8 -2.11 -12.87 -8.34
C MET A 8 -1.14 -12.68 -7.18
N LEU A 9 -1.31 -13.46 -6.09
CA LEU A 9 -0.46 -13.37 -4.90
C LEU A 9 0.99 -13.80 -5.15
N ALA A 10 1.22 -14.67 -6.15
CA ALA A 10 2.55 -15.09 -6.57
C ALA A 10 3.23 -14.11 -7.55
N GLY A 11 2.56 -13.04 -7.95
CA GLY A 11 3.09 -12.09 -8.95
C GLY A 11 3.10 -12.61 -10.38
N GLU A 12 2.35 -13.69 -10.65
CA GLU A 12 2.17 -14.24 -11.99
C GLU A 12 1.07 -13.50 -12.75
N LEU A 13 0.99 -13.73 -14.07
CA LEU A 13 -0.12 -13.23 -14.88
C LEU A 13 -1.43 -13.90 -14.46
N TYR A 14 -2.45 -13.10 -14.21
CA TYR A 14 -3.77 -13.53 -13.76
C TYR A 14 -4.89 -12.73 -14.44
N ASP A 15 -6.11 -13.28 -14.44
CA ASP A 15 -7.32 -12.60 -14.91
C ASP A 15 -7.92 -11.77 -13.75
N PRO A 16 -7.89 -10.42 -13.79
CA PRO A 16 -8.44 -9.58 -12.74
C PRO A 16 -9.98 -9.62 -12.66
N LEU A 17 -10.65 -10.17 -13.66
CA LEU A 17 -12.11 -10.30 -13.70
C LEU A 17 -12.61 -11.65 -13.17
N ASP A 18 -11.71 -12.50 -12.67
CA ASP A 18 -12.10 -13.72 -11.97
C ASP A 18 -13.10 -13.41 -10.84
N ARG A 19 -14.12 -14.25 -10.71
CA ARG A 19 -15.24 -14.02 -9.79
C ARG A 19 -14.81 -13.91 -8.33
N GLU A 20 -13.85 -14.72 -7.88
CA GLU A 20 -13.33 -14.66 -6.50
C GLU A 20 -12.69 -13.30 -6.23
N LEU A 21 -11.90 -12.81 -7.18
CA LEU A 21 -11.20 -11.53 -7.07
C LEU A 21 -12.18 -10.34 -7.11
N VAL A 22 -13.18 -10.40 -7.97
CA VAL A 22 -14.21 -9.35 -8.05
C VAL A 22 -14.98 -9.23 -6.73
N VAL A 23 -15.42 -10.36 -6.14
CA VAL A 23 -16.13 -10.35 -4.85
C VAL A 23 -15.25 -9.84 -3.72
N ALA A 24 -13.97 -10.23 -3.69
CA ALA A 24 -13.03 -9.75 -2.67
C ALA A 24 -12.79 -8.24 -2.76
N ARG A 25 -12.64 -7.69 -3.97
CA ARG A 25 -12.51 -6.24 -4.17
C ARG A 25 -13.79 -5.48 -3.79
N GLU A 26 -14.95 -6.02 -4.12
CA GLU A 26 -16.23 -5.42 -3.72
C GLU A 26 -16.34 -5.31 -2.21
N LYS A 27 -16.00 -6.37 -1.47
CA LYS A 27 -15.95 -6.35 -0.01
C LYS A 27 -15.04 -5.24 0.52
N ALA A 28 -13.82 -5.15 0.01
CA ALA A 28 -12.85 -4.13 0.43
C ALA A 28 -13.34 -2.70 0.12
N ARG A 29 -13.92 -2.48 -1.05
CA ARG A 29 -14.48 -1.17 -1.44
C ARG A 29 -15.64 -0.75 -0.55
N ASN A 30 -16.51 -1.68 -0.16
CA ASN A 30 -17.60 -1.40 0.79
C ASN A 30 -17.04 -1.03 2.17
N LEU A 31 -15.98 -1.69 2.64
CA LEU A 31 -15.31 -1.34 3.90
C LEU A 31 -14.61 0.04 3.79
N CYS A 32 -13.93 0.33 2.69
CA CYS A 32 -13.36 1.66 2.45
C CYS A 32 -14.45 2.75 2.43
N GLN A 33 -15.58 2.50 1.80
CA GLN A 33 -16.71 3.44 1.79
C GLN A 33 -17.24 3.70 3.21
N ALA A 34 -17.41 2.64 4.01
CA ALA A 34 -17.84 2.77 5.40
C ALA A 34 -16.80 3.54 6.23
N LEU A 35 -15.51 3.23 6.09
CA LEU A 35 -14.39 3.93 6.73
C LEU A 35 -14.42 5.43 6.40
N ASN A 36 -14.55 5.74 5.12
CA ASN A 36 -14.50 7.12 4.62
C ASN A 36 -15.74 7.96 5.00
N ALA A 37 -16.83 7.30 5.39
CA ALA A 37 -18.03 7.94 5.90
C ALA A 37 -18.00 8.18 7.44
N THR A 38 -17.02 7.65 8.16
CA THR A 38 -16.91 7.85 9.62
C THR A 38 -16.63 9.29 9.98
N ARG A 39 -17.26 9.77 11.04
CA ARG A 39 -16.99 11.09 11.63
C ARG A 39 -15.78 11.01 12.54
N GLU A 40 -15.15 12.16 12.81
CA GLU A 40 -13.95 12.22 13.66
C GLU A 40 -14.18 11.63 15.07
N ALA A 41 -15.38 11.80 15.62
CA ALA A 41 -15.75 11.26 16.93
C ALA A 41 -15.97 9.73 16.94
N GLU A 42 -16.10 9.07 15.78
CA GLU A 42 -16.43 7.64 15.65
C GLU A 42 -15.17 6.76 15.59
N GLN A 43 -14.24 6.98 16.50
CA GLN A 43 -12.92 6.31 16.51
C GLN A 43 -13.02 4.79 16.69
N GLU A 44 -13.97 4.31 17.52
CA GLU A 44 -14.15 2.86 17.72
C GLU A 44 -14.69 2.16 16.47
N GLU A 45 -15.63 2.79 15.77
CA GLU A 45 -16.14 2.23 14.51
C GLU A 45 -15.05 2.22 13.44
N ARG A 46 -14.25 3.29 13.37
CA ARG A 46 -13.09 3.36 12.48
C ARG A 46 -12.11 2.22 12.74
N ARG A 47 -11.75 1.97 14.00
CA ARG A 47 -10.89 0.85 14.40
C ARG A 47 -11.48 -0.51 14.05
N ARG A 48 -12.80 -0.69 14.24
CA ARG A 48 -13.48 -1.92 13.88
C ARG A 48 -13.36 -2.21 12.38
N ILE A 49 -13.65 -1.20 11.54
CA ILE A 49 -13.57 -1.33 10.08
C ILE A 49 -12.13 -1.62 9.65
N VAL A 50 -11.15 -0.91 10.18
CA VAL A 50 -9.72 -1.09 9.85
C VAL A 50 -9.25 -2.51 10.17
N ARG A 51 -9.64 -3.08 11.32
CA ARG A 51 -9.34 -4.48 11.67
C ARG A 51 -9.99 -5.50 10.74
N GLU A 52 -11.19 -5.20 10.22
CA GLU A 52 -11.84 -6.08 9.24
C GLU A 52 -11.23 -5.96 7.84
N LEU A 53 -10.74 -4.77 7.50
CA LEU A 53 -10.19 -4.47 6.18
C LEU A 53 -8.82 -5.10 5.96
N PHE A 54 -7.91 -4.99 6.94
CA PHE A 54 -6.52 -5.40 6.76
C PHE A 54 -6.27 -6.88 7.06
N GLY A 55 -5.31 -7.48 6.34
CA GLY A 55 -4.96 -8.89 6.46
C GLY A 55 -4.23 -9.25 7.76
N ALA A 56 -3.50 -8.28 8.35
CA ALA A 56 -2.88 -8.41 9.66
C ALA A 56 -2.50 -7.03 10.21
N GLY A 57 -2.48 -6.87 11.52
CA GLY A 57 -2.30 -5.60 12.21
C GLY A 57 -3.59 -4.78 12.26
N GLY A 58 -3.49 -3.48 12.42
CA GLY A 58 -4.63 -2.57 12.43
C GLY A 58 -5.14 -2.20 13.81
N GLU A 59 -4.75 -2.92 14.88
CA GLU A 59 -5.18 -2.63 16.25
C GLU A 59 -4.73 -1.26 16.74
N THR A 60 -3.53 -0.86 16.36
CA THR A 60 -2.90 0.40 16.77
C THR A 60 -2.73 1.40 15.63
N VAL A 61 -3.31 1.10 14.47
CA VAL A 61 -3.25 1.98 13.30
C VAL A 61 -4.05 3.24 13.52
N TRP A 62 -3.46 4.38 13.15
CA TRP A 62 -4.17 5.65 13.07
C TRP A 62 -4.43 6.00 11.61
N MET A 63 -5.70 6.00 11.22
CA MET A 63 -6.14 6.25 9.85
C MET A 63 -6.94 7.54 9.77
N GLN A 64 -6.49 8.46 8.90
CA GLN A 64 -7.25 9.66 8.53
C GLN A 64 -7.95 9.44 7.19
N PRO A 65 -9.26 9.30 7.15
CA PRO A 65 -10.01 9.15 5.90
C PRO A 65 -9.92 10.40 5.00
N PRO A 66 -10.10 10.23 3.68
CA PRO A 66 -10.39 8.98 3.01
C PRO A 66 -9.14 8.11 2.73
N PHE A 67 -9.38 6.80 2.70
CA PHE A 67 -8.41 5.78 2.34
C PHE A 67 -9.00 4.82 1.28
N PHE A 68 -8.19 4.31 0.38
CA PHE A 68 -8.61 3.38 -0.66
C PHE A 68 -7.60 2.25 -0.83
N CYS A 69 -8.11 1.04 -1.06
CA CYS A 69 -7.29 -0.12 -1.43
C CYS A 69 -8.07 -1.05 -2.38
N ASP A 70 -7.37 -2.04 -2.96
CA ASP A 70 -8.02 -3.04 -3.79
C ASP A 70 -8.65 -4.16 -2.96
N TYR A 71 -7.89 -4.77 -2.07
CA TYR A 71 -8.33 -5.91 -1.27
C TYR A 71 -8.25 -5.67 0.23
N GLY A 72 -7.34 -4.85 0.70
CA GLY A 72 -7.02 -4.65 2.12
C GLY A 72 -6.39 -5.89 2.78
N SER A 73 -6.90 -7.06 2.44
CA SER A 73 -6.44 -8.34 3.00
C SER A 73 -4.97 -8.69 2.69
N ASN A 74 -4.37 -8.04 1.70
CA ASN A 74 -2.96 -8.22 1.35
C ASN A 74 -2.06 -7.17 2.00
N ILE A 75 -2.60 -6.28 2.83
CA ILE A 75 -1.86 -5.29 3.60
C ILE A 75 -1.58 -5.86 5.00
N ARG A 76 -0.31 -5.88 5.39
CA ARG A 76 0.15 -6.27 6.73
C ARG A 76 0.82 -5.09 7.39
N LEU A 77 0.31 -4.72 8.56
CA LEU A 77 0.75 -3.53 9.30
C LEU A 77 1.43 -3.94 10.60
N GLY A 78 2.53 -3.29 10.90
CA GLY A 78 3.12 -3.27 12.23
C GLY A 78 2.32 -2.38 13.20
N GLU A 79 2.93 -2.12 14.35
CA GLU A 79 2.31 -1.28 15.38
C GLU A 79 2.39 0.21 15.02
N ARG A 80 1.36 0.96 15.40
CA ARG A 80 1.31 2.44 15.33
C ARG A 80 1.63 3.03 13.96
N VAL A 81 1.25 2.32 12.89
CA VAL A 81 1.32 2.87 11.53
C VAL A 81 0.31 4.00 11.38
N PHE A 82 0.72 5.09 10.76
CA PHE A 82 -0.12 6.26 10.52
C PHE A 82 -0.35 6.50 9.03
N PHE A 83 -1.61 6.61 8.63
CA PHE A 83 -2.00 7.06 7.29
C PHE A 83 -2.70 8.41 7.37
N ASN A 84 -2.18 9.41 6.67
CA ASN A 84 -2.82 10.69 6.49
C ASN A 84 -3.88 10.62 5.36
N PHE A 85 -4.57 11.73 5.08
CA PHE A 85 -5.69 11.82 4.14
C PHE A 85 -5.33 11.38 2.72
N ASN A 86 -6.30 10.77 2.02
CA ASN A 86 -6.22 10.41 0.60
C ASN A 86 -5.11 9.41 0.25
N CYS A 87 -4.69 8.57 1.17
CA CYS A 87 -3.76 7.49 0.84
C CYS A 87 -4.45 6.40 0.02
N VAL A 88 -3.71 5.87 -0.96
CA VAL A 88 -4.16 4.79 -1.84
C VAL A 88 -3.14 3.65 -1.80
N VAL A 89 -3.61 2.42 -1.55
CA VAL A 89 -2.77 1.21 -1.58
C VAL A 89 -3.39 0.18 -2.51
N LEU A 90 -2.83 0.01 -3.71
CA LEU A 90 -3.26 -1.04 -4.63
C LEU A 90 -2.56 -2.35 -4.27
N ASP A 91 -3.15 -3.07 -3.34
CA ASP A 91 -2.62 -4.28 -2.72
C ASP A 91 -3.02 -5.55 -3.48
N VAL A 92 -2.72 -5.61 -4.77
CA VAL A 92 -2.97 -6.81 -5.59
C VAL A 92 -2.13 -7.99 -5.10
N CYS A 93 -0.91 -7.74 -4.63
CA CYS A 93 -0.17 -8.69 -3.81
C CYS A 93 0.33 -8.03 -2.53
N GLN A 94 1.16 -8.70 -1.78
CA GLN A 94 1.50 -8.30 -0.42
C GLN A 94 2.16 -6.92 -0.33
N VAL A 95 1.64 -6.10 0.58
CA VAL A 95 2.27 -4.88 1.08
C VAL A 95 2.55 -5.09 2.58
N THR A 96 3.81 -5.06 2.96
CA THR A 96 4.24 -5.14 4.36
C THR A 96 4.76 -3.79 4.82
N ILE A 97 4.26 -3.29 5.95
CA ILE A 97 4.63 -1.98 6.51
C ILE A 97 5.04 -2.20 7.97
N GLY A 98 6.25 -1.81 8.30
CA GLY A 98 6.81 -1.94 9.64
C GLY A 98 6.25 -0.93 10.65
N ASP A 99 6.63 -1.11 11.90
CA ASP A 99 6.15 -0.33 13.04
C ASP A 99 6.47 1.15 12.90
N TYR A 100 5.62 2.01 13.46
CA TYR A 100 5.81 3.49 13.55
C TYR A 100 6.02 4.19 12.20
N THR A 101 5.68 3.54 11.09
CA THR A 101 5.79 4.14 9.76
C THR A 101 4.65 5.11 9.50
N MET A 102 4.99 6.28 8.96
CA MET A 102 4.07 7.39 8.74
C MET A 102 3.94 7.73 7.26
N PHE A 103 2.69 7.79 6.79
CA PHE A 103 2.33 8.20 5.43
C PHE A 103 1.75 9.62 5.46
N GLY A 104 2.36 10.54 4.71
CA GLY A 104 1.82 11.86 4.43
C GLY A 104 0.56 11.80 3.56
N PRO A 105 -0.15 12.92 3.38
CA PRO A 105 -1.37 12.94 2.59
C PRO A 105 -1.12 12.57 1.12
N ALA A 106 -2.09 11.89 0.52
CA ALA A 106 -2.08 11.48 -0.88
C ALA A 106 -0.87 10.60 -1.28
N VAL A 107 -0.28 9.85 -0.35
CA VAL A 107 0.71 8.83 -0.67
C VAL A 107 0.04 7.67 -1.39
N GLN A 108 0.73 7.14 -2.42
CA GLN A 108 0.24 6.08 -3.28
C GLN A 108 1.23 4.91 -3.27
N VAL A 109 0.74 3.70 -3.01
CA VAL A 109 1.52 2.46 -2.96
C VAL A 109 0.93 1.49 -3.96
N TYR A 110 1.68 1.11 -4.99
CA TYR A 110 1.17 0.31 -6.09
C TYR A 110 1.94 -1.00 -6.22
N THR A 111 1.32 -2.12 -5.88
CA THR A 111 1.85 -3.45 -6.22
C THR A 111 1.44 -3.87 -7.61
N ALA A 112 0.31 -3.35 -8.09
CA ALA A 112 -0.28 -3.65 -9.39
C ALA A 112 0.57 -3.14 -10.55
N THR A 113 0.68 -3.94 -11.61
CA THR A 113 1.28 -3.54 -12.88
C THR A 113 0.68 -4.33 -14.03
N HIS A 114 0.97 -3.92 -15.25
CA HIS A 114 0.44 -4.52 -16.47
C HIS A 114 1.54 -4.96 -17.41
N PRO A 115 1.30 -6.00 -18.25
CA PRO A 115 2.19 -6.33 -19.35
C PRO A 115 2.42 -5.14 -20.28
N MET A 116 3.65 -4.95 -20.76
CA MET A 116 3.95 -3.93 -21.75
C MET A 116 3.30 -4.23 -23.10
N ASN A 117 3.08 -5.51 -23.40
CA ASN A 117 2.33 -5.93 -24.58
C ASN A 117 0.86 -5.47 -24.46
N ALA A 118 0.39 -4.67 -25.41
CA ALA A 118 -0.94 -4.07 -25.37
C ALA A 118 -2.09 -5.08 -25.48
N GLU A 119 -1.92 -6.19 -26.18
CA GLU A 119 -2.96 -7.21 -26.31
C GLU A 119 -3.09 -8.01 -25.02
N LEU A 120 -1.97 -8.44 -24.46
CA LEU A 120 -1.94 -9.18 -23.20
C LEU A 120 -2.52 -8.34 -22.03
N ARG A 121 -2.21 -7.03 -22.00
CA ARG A 121 -2.71 -6.08 -20.98
C ARG A 121 -4.24 -5.91 -20.99
N ARG A 122 -4.93 -6.28 -22.05
CA ARG A 122 -6.40 -6.18 -22.11
C ARG A 122 -7.11 -7.14 -21.17
N THR A 123 -6.45 -8.24 -20.82
CA THR A 123 -7.07 -9.35 -20.07
C THR A 123 -6.27 -9.82 -18.87
N GLN A 124 -5.03 -9.38 -18.75
CA GLN A 124 -4.14 -9.86 -17.68
C GLN A 124 -3.38 -8.74 -16.99
N GLU A 125 -3.17 -8.95 -15.72
CA GLU A 125 -2.36 -8.14 -14.82
C GLU A 125 -1.30 -9.01 -14.14
N PHE A 126 -0.32 -8.39 -13.52
CA PHE A 126 0.58 -9.03 -12.58
C PHE A 126 0.99 -8.03 -11.49
N SER A 127 1.71 -8.48 -10.48
CA SER A 127 2.03 -7.65 -9.34
C SER A 127 3.44 -7.93 -8.83
N LYS A 128 3.97 -7.01 -8.01
CA LYS A 128 5.20 -7.21 -7.27
C LYS A 128 5.01 -6.70 -5.85
N PRO A 129 5.40 -7.48 -4.83
CA PRO A 129 5.21 -7.08 -3.44
C PRO A 129 6.02 -5.83 -3.09
N ILE A 130 5.53 -5.10 -2.09
CA ILE A 130 6.22 -3.92 -1.56
C ILE A 130 6.49 -4.15 -0.07
N GLU A 131 7.72 -3.82 0.35
CA GLU A 131 8.14 -3.87 1.74
C GLU A 131 8.59 -2.49 2.20
N ILE A 132 7.98 -1.98 3.27
CA ILE A 132 8.35 -0.72 3.92
C ILE A 132 8.76 -1.06 5.35
N GLY A 133 9.96 -0.69 5.72
CA GLY A 133 10.53 -0.95 7.05
C GLY A 133 9.83 -0.18 8.17
N SER A 134 10.40 -0.26 9.36
CA SER A 134 9.92 0.48 10.55
C SER A 134 10.50 1.89 10.61
N ASP A 135 9.79 2.80 11.30
CA ASP A 135 10.22 4.20 11.48
C ASP A 135 10.45 4.94 10.15
N VAL A 136 9.73 4.59 9.11
CA VAL A 136 9.82 5.28 7.82
C VAL A 136 8.84 6.45 7.77
N TRP A 137 9.31 7.61 7.29
CA TRP A 137 8.43 8.72 6.97
C TRP A 137 8.33 8.93 5.46
N ILE A 138 7.13 8.76 4.92
CA ILE A 138 6.84 8.96 3.51
C ILE A 138 6.11 10.29 3.34
N GLY A 139 6.77 11.25 2.69
CA GLY A 139 6.24 12.58 2.42
C GLY A 139 5.02 12.56 1.51
N GLY A 140 4.13 13.55 1.70
CA GLY A 140 2.87 13.62 0.97
C GLY A 140 3.02 13.60 -0.55
N GLY A 141 2.10 12.91 -1.22
CA GLY A 141 2.09 12.77 -2.67
C GLY A 141 3.19 11.88 -3.25
N ALA A 142 3.97 11.19 -2.41
CA ALA A 142 4.95 10.22 -2.90
C ALA A 142 4.25 8.99 -3.50
N ILE A 143 4.87 8.41 -4.54
CA ILE A 143 4.40 7.21 -5.23
C ILE A 143 5.45 6.11 -5.06
N ILE A 144 5.03 4.96 -4.50
CA ILE A 144 5.87 3.78 -4.34
C ILE A 144 5.49 2.77 -5.43
N CYS A 145 6.44 2.46 -6.31
CA CYS A 145 6.24 1.60 -7.46
C CYS A 145 6.35 0.11 -7.12
N PRO A 146 5.80 -0.78 -7.97
CA PRO A 146 5.78 -2.22 -7.72
C PRO A 146 7.17 -2.83 -7.50
N GLY A 147 7.29 -3.67 -6.47
CA GLY A 147 8.50 -4.43 -6.17
C GLY A 147 9.57 -3.66 -5.39
N VAL A 148 9.25 -2.46 -4.89
CA VAL A 148 10.19 -1.63 -4.14
C VAL A 148 10.25 -2.06 -2.68
N ARG A 149 11.47 -2.06 -2.14
CA ARG A 149 11.75 -2.12 -0.70
C ARG A 149 12.25 -0.76 -0.21
N ILE A 150 11.67 -0.27 0.90
CA ILE A 150 12.15 0.93 1.61
C ILE A 150 12.68 0.47 2.97
N GLY A 151 13.95 0.74 3.22
CA GLY A 151 14.63 0.39 4.45
C GLY A 151 14.15 1.21 5.66
N SER A 152 14.34 0.65 6.85
CA SER A 152 13.91 1.25 8.11
C SER A 152 14.61 2.58 8.40
N ARG A 153 13.96 3.45 9.18
CA ARG A 153 14.48 4.77 9.59
C ARG A 153 14.81 5.70 8.43
N SER A 154 14.17 5.49 7.28
CA SER A 154 14.36 6.31 6.08
C SER A 154 13.26 7.33 5.90
N VAL A 155 13.56 8.40 5.19
CA VAL A 155 12.63 9.47 4.85
C VAL A 155 12.53 9.59 3.33
N ILE A 156 11.30 9.54 2.82
CA ILE A 156 10.99 9.81 1.41
C ILE A 156 10.41 11.22 1.31
N GLY A 157 11.06 12.08 0.53
CA GLY A 157 10.61 13.45 0.30
C GLY A 157 9.26 13.51 -0.41
N ALA A 158 8.46 14.55 -0.13
CA ALA A 158 7.15 14.75 -0.75
C ALA A 158 7.24 14.81 -2.28
N GLY A 159 6.22 14.27 -2.97
CA GLY A 159 6.14 14.22 -4.43
C GLY A 159 7.13 13.29 -5.12
N SER A 160 7.84 12.45 -4.36
CA SER A 160 8.83 11.51 -4.91
C SER A 160 8.18 10.34 -5.63
N VAL A 161 8.84 9.81 -6.68
CA VAL A 161 8.45 8.56 -7.33
C VAL A 161 9.55 7.52 -7.10
N VAL A 162 9.27 6.57 -6.19
CA VAL A 162 10.22 5.54 -5.77
C VAL A 162 10.11 4.35 -6.71
N THR A 163 11.10 4.19 -7.58
CA THR A 163 11.16 3.16 -8.62
C THR A 163 12.22 2.09 -8.36
N ARG A 164 12.97 2.19 -7.26
CA ARG A 164 14.04 1.29 -6.84
C ARG A 164 14.12 1.24 -5.34
N ASP A 165 14.75 0.21 -4.82
CA ASP A 165 14.97 0.04 -3.39
C ASP A 165 15.71 1.23 -2.77
N ILE A 166 15.31 1.54 -1.55
CA ILE A 166 15.91 2.58 -0.69
C ILE A 166 16.56 1.88 0.50
N ALA A 167 17.81 2.23 0.79
CA ALA A 167 18.55 1.69 1.93
C ALA A 167 17.96 2.18 3.27
N ASP A 168 18.37 1.54 4.37
CA ASP A 168 18.04 1.97 5.72
C ASP A 168 18.69 3.32 6.05
N GLY A 169 18.03 4.14 6.87
CA GLY A 169 18.61 5.34 7.46
C GLY A 169 18.98 6.45 6.47
N VAL A 170 18.26 6.57 5.36
CA VAL A 170 18.56 7.59 4.34
C VAL A 170 17.41 8.54 4.09
N PHE A 171 17.74 9.77 3.71
CA PHE A 171 16.81 10.69 3.06
C PHE A 171 16.92 10.54 1.55
N ALA A 172 15.81 10.21 0.91
CA ALA A 172 15.70 10.07 -0.55
C ALA A 172 14.56 10.93 -1.09
N ALA A 173 14.71 11.51 -2.27
CA ALA A 173 13.68 12.37 -2.86
C ALA A 173 13.79 12.44 -4.39
N GLY A 174 12.75 12.95 -5.03
CA GLY A 174 12.70 13.30 -6.46
C GLY A 174 11.93 12.32 -7.34
N ASN A 175 11.88 12.62 -8.62
CA ASN A 175 11.30 11.77 -9.67
C ASN A 175 12.30 11.61 -10.82
N PRO A 176 12.93 10.45 -10.98
CA PRO A 176 12.87 9.28 -10.10
C PRO A 176 13.56 9.55 -8.75
N CYS A 177 13.05 8.96 -7.67
CA CYS A 177 13.59 9.11 -6.32
C CYS A 177 15.03 8.60 -6.23
N ARG A 178 15.90 9.37 -5.57
CA ARG A 178 17.30 9.03 -5.33
C ARG A 178 17.68 9.39 -3.91
N MET A 179 18.64 8.65 -3.35
CA MET A 179 19.27 8.99 -2.10
C MET A 179 19.93 10.38 -2.20
N ILE A 180 19.64 11.23 -1.25
CA ILE A 180 20.20 12.57 -1.11
C ILE A 180 21.34 12.56 -0.07
N ARG A 181 21.10 11.91 1.08
CA ARG A 181 22.07 11.81 2.17
C ARG A 181 21.69 10.72 3.16
N GLU A 182 22.64 10.29 3.97
CA GLU A 182 22.38 9.51 5.17
C GLU A 182 21.72 10.38 6.24
N ILE A 183 20.90 9.76 7.09
CA ILE A 183 20.33 10.39 8.28
C ILE A 183 21.27 10.02 9.41
N LEU A 184 22.05 11.01 9.86
CA LEU A 184 22.90 10.88 11.04
C LEU A 184 22.01 11.10 12.28
N GLU A 185 22.16 10.22 13.26
CA GLU A 185 21.54 10.37 14.58
C GLU A 185 22.14 11.53 15.37
#